data_c09e1e3504ac55e765d900f4a4eb750b
#
_entry.id   c09e1e3504ac55e765d900f4a4eb750b
#
_cell.length_a   1.000
_cell.length_b   1.000
_cell.length_c   1.000
_cell.angle_alpha   90.00
_cell.angle_beta   90.00
_cell.angle_gamma   90.00
#
_symmetry.space_group_name_H-M   'P 1'
#
loop_
_entity.id
_entity.type
_entity.pdbx_description
1 polymer ?
#
loop_
_entity_poly.entity_id
_entity_poly.type
_entity_poly.pdbx_seq_one_letter_code
_entity_poly.pdbx_strand_id
1 'polypeptide(L)'
;MRAWQVSQLGNPIDVLELNEVDEVSDPIEGHIQVSIQSVGISFPDVLQCRGEYQIKPALPWTPGGESAGIVTKIGDGVTDIALGDRVMMLGGGLIERVNVRSTGVWKIPDNFAFEKAAAVPVNYGTTWFALHQRGNIPVSYTHLTLPTN
;
A
#
# COMPACT_ATOMS: atom_id res chain seq x y z
N MET A 1 14.41 12.99 3.68
CA MET A 1 12.92 12.89 3.65
C MET A 1 12.39 12.39 4.98
N ARG A 2 11.07 12.48 5.22
CA ARG A 2 10.46 12.04 6.48
C ARG A 2 9.74 10.71 6.32
N ALA A 3 9.79 9.90 7.37
CA ALA A 3 9.05 8.65 7.47
C ALA A 3 8.58 8.40 8.91
N TRP A 4 7.38 7.85 9.05
CA TRP A 4 6.97 7.25 10.31
C TRP A 4 7.56 5.85 10.40
N GLN A 5 8.30 5.59 11.48
CA GLN A 5 9.02 4.33 11.66
C GLN A 5 8.73 3.69 13.01
N VAL A 6 8.81 2.38 13.03
CA VAL A 6 8.77 1.54 14.22
C VAL A 6 10.16 0.93 14.40
N SER A 7 10.87 1.31 15.46
CA SER A 7 12.21 0.83 15.76
C SER A 7 12.24 -0.32 16.79
N GLN A 8 11.14 -0.51 17.51
CA GLN A 8 10.93 -1.60 18.47
C GLN A 8 9.46 -2.03 18.46
N LEU A 9 9.19 -3.27 18.82
CA LEU A 9 7.84 -3.77 18.91
C LEU A 9 7.10 -3.18 20.13
N GLY A 10 5.82 -2.88 19.97
CA GLY A 10 4.98 -2.33 21.03
C GLY A 10 3.65 -1.79 20.53
N ASN A 11 2.93 -1.10 21.39
CA ASN A 11 1.71 -0.44 20.99
C ASN A 11 2.02 0.74 20.03
N PRO A 12 1.33 0.90 18.90
CA PRO A 12 1.66 1.94 17.91
C PRO A 12 1.84 3.34 18.48
N ILE A 13 1.04 3.72 19.47
CA ILE A 13 1.12 5.05 20.09
C ILE A 13 2.46 5.30 20.83
N ASP A 14 3.12 4.22 21.25
CA ASP A 14 4.35 4.28 22.05
C ASP A 14 5.60 4.07 21.20
N VAL A 15 5.48 3.46 20.02
CA VAL A 15 6.62 3.01 19.21
C VAL A 15 6.70 3.62 17.82
N LEU A 16 5.66 4.36 17.39
CA LEU A 16 5.63 5.01 16.09
C LEU A 16 6.26 6.42 16.20
N GLU A 17 7.37 6.63 15.52
CA GLU A 17 8.15 7.86 15.56
C GLU A 17 8.31 8.47 14.17
N LEU A 18 8.20 9.80 14.08
CA LEU A 18 8.50 10.53 12.84
C LEU A 18 9.99 10.82 12.78
N ASN A 19 10.68 10.18 11.84
CA ASN A 19 12.12 10.30 11.68
C ASN A 19 12.49 10.97 10.35
N GLU A 20 13.65 11.62 10.35
CA GLU A 20 14.35 11.98 9.12
C GLU A 20 15.15 10.76 8.65
N VAL A 21 14.93 10.37 7.40
CA VAL A 21 15.60 9.25 6.76
C VAL A 21 16.25 9.70 5.45
N ASP A 22 17.22 8.94 4.97
CA ASP A 22 17.89 9.23 3.71
C ASP A 22 16.91 9.27 2.54
N GLU A 23 17.24 10.05 1.53
CA GLU A 23 16.49 10.06 0.27
C GLU A 23 16.62 8.70 -0.42
N VAL A 24 15.52 8.25 -1.03
CA VAL A 24 15.58 7.02 -1.83
C VAL A 24 16.46 7.24 -3.07
N SER A 25 17.27 6.26 -3.39
CA SER A 25 18.09 6.24 -4.62
C SER A 25 17.21 6.26 -5.87
N ASP A 26 17.83 6.44 -7.02
CA ASP A 26 17.11 6.28 -8.29
C ASP A 26 16.54 4.86 -8.42
N PRO A 27 15.36 4.70 -9.02
CA PRO A 27 14.73 3.39 -9.16
C PRO A 27 15.57 2.51 -10.11
N ILE A 28 15.76 1.26 -9.70
CA ILE A 28 16.43 0.23 -10.51
C ILE A 28 15.49 -0.26 -11.61
N GLU A 29 15.99 -1.11 -12.51
CA GLU A 29 15.22 -1.72 -13.60
C GLU A 29 13.90 -2.33 -13.09
N GLY A 30 12.80 -2.07 -13.81
CA GLY A 30 11.45 -2.54 -13.50
C GLY A 30 10.79 -1.84 -12.30
N HIS A 31 11.42 -0.80 -11.72
CA HIS A 31 10.88 -0.05 -10.58
C HIS A 31 10.55 1.40 -10.96
N ILE A 32 9.67 1.98 -10.18
CA ILE A 32 9.33 3.41 -10.25
C ILE A 32 9.50 4.04 -8.88
N GLN A 33 9.74 5.34 -8.85
CA GLN A 33 9.69 6.14 -7.64
C GLN A 33 8.35 6.85 -7.56
N VAL A 34 7.70 6.79 -6.40
CA VAL A 34 6.41 7.43 -6.17
C VAL A 34 6.52 8.40 -5.00
N SER A 35 6.05 9.63 -5.20
CA SER A 35 5.78 10.60 -4.14
C SER A 35 4.42 10.27 -3.52
N ILE A 36 4.43 9.84 -2.26
CA ILE A 36 3.22 9.40 -1.56
C ILE A 36 2.34 10.60 -1.22
N GLN A 37 1.06 10.50 -1.52
CA GLN A 37 0.04 11.51 -1.24
C GLN A 37 -0.96 11.04 -0.17
N SER A 38 -1.21 9.74 -0.10
CA SER A 38 -2.10 9.14 0.89
C SER A 38 -1.70 7.70 1.19
N VAL A 39 -1.90 7.27 2.44
CA VAL A 39 -1.60 5.92 2.92
C VAL A 39 -2.81 5.35 3.64
N GLY A 40 -3.18 4.12 3.30
CA GLY A 40 -4.18 3.34 4.03
C GLY A 40 -3.52 2.65 5.23
N ILE A 41 -4.05 2.92 6.42
CA ILE A 41 -3.67 2.23 7.66
C ILE A 41 -4.78 1.26 8.02
N SER A 42 -4.38 0.05 8.34
CA SER A 42 -5.32 -1.04 8.61
C SER A 42 -4.93 -1.84 9.86
N PHE A 43 -5.81 -2.75 10.27
CA PHE A 43 -5.57 -3.58 11.46
C PHE A 43 -4.26 -4.41 11.39
N PRO A 44 -3.84 -4.97 10.25
CA PRO A 44 -2.52 -5.57 10.11
C PRO A 44 -1.35 -4.68 10.54
N ASP A 45 -1.38 -3.38 10.25
CA ASP A 45 -0.31 -2.46 10.64
C ASP A 45 -0.17 -2.38 12.17
N VAL A 46 -1.30 -2.35 12.89
CA VAL A 46 -1.32 -2.38 14.36
C VAL A 46 -0.72 -3.67 14.91
N LEU A 47 -1.11 -4.81 14.34
CA LEU A 47 -0.58 -6.11 14.74
C LEU A 47 0.91 -6.26 14.42
N GLN A 48 1.37 -5.71 13.30
CA GLN A 48 2.80 -5.69 12.94
C GLN A 48 3.61 -4.86 13.92
N CYS A 49 3.13 -3.69 14.34
CA CYS A 49 3.78 -2.89 15.38
C CYS A 49 3.93 -3.68 16.69
N ARG A 50 2.97 -4.50 17.04
CA ARG A 50 2.98 -5.35 18.24
C ARG A 50 3.76 -6.66 18.07
N GLY A 51 4.18 -7.00 16.84
CA GLY A 51 4.81 -8.30 16.54
C GLY A 51 3.85 -9.49 16.56
N GLU A 52 2.55 -9.23 16.53
CA GLU A 52 1.46 -10.22 16.61
C GLU A 52 0.95 -10.66 15.23
N TYR A 53 1.41 -10.02 14.16
CA TYR A 53 1.04 -10.41 12.79
C TYR A 53 1.94 -11.53 12.28
N GLN A 54 1.41 -12.34 11.35
CA GLN A 54 2.14 -13.46 10.75
C GLN A 54 3.36 -13.03 9.92
N ILE A 55 3.31 -11.84 9.29
CA ILE A 55 4.44 -11.23 8.59
C ILE A 55 5.09 -10.24 9.55
N LYS A 56 6.36 -10.50 9.89
CA LYS A 56 7.15 -9.66 10.81
C LYS A 56 8.22 -8.93 10.01
N PRO A 57 8.04 -7.63 9.71
CA PRO A 57 9.05 -6.85 9.01
C PRO A 57 10.31 -6.69 9.89
N ALA A 58 11.46 -6.54 9.23
CA ALA A 58 12.69 -6.17 9.91
C ALA A 58 12.60 -4.72 10.42
N LEU A 59 13.11 -4.48 11.62
CA LEU A 59 13.16 -3.15 12.21
C LEU A 59 14.46 -2.41 11.82
N PRO A 60 14.46 -1.08 11.62
CA PRO A 60 13.28 -0.22 11.65
C PRO A 60 12.34 -0.44 10.44
N TRP A 61 11.04 -0.33 10.67
CA TRP A 61 10.01 -0.57 9.65
C TRP A 61 9.06 0.61 9.55
N THR A 62 8.59 0.90 8.32
CA THR A 62 7.61 1.94 8.02
C THR A 62 6.24 1.30 7.78
N PRO A 63 5.22 1.53 8.63
CA PRO A 63 3.88 1.00 8.44
C PRO A 63 3.16 1.62 7.24
N GLY A 64 2.11 0.95 6.79
CA GLY A 64 1.26 1.36 5.67
C GLY A 64 1.25 0.31 4.57
N GLY A 65 0.23 -0.57 4.61
CA GLY A 65 0.09 -1.72 3.71
C GLY A 65 -0.41 -1.36 2.31
N GLU A 66 -0.93 -0.16 2.12
CA GLU A 66 -1.46 0.34 0.85
C GLU A 66 -1.30 1.86 0.77
N SER A 67 -1.10 2.38 -0.44
CA SER A 67 -0.89 3.81 -0.64
C SER A 67 -1.26 4.27 -2.04
N ALA A 68 -1.31 5.60 -2.22
CA ALA A 68 -1.49 6.25 -3.50
C ALA A 68 -0.60 7.48 -3.61
N GLY A 69 -0.17 7.80 -4.83
CA GLY A 69 0.73 8.91 -5.06
C GLY A 69 0.96 9.22 -6.53
N ILE A 70 2.03 9.96 -6.79
CA ILE A 70 2.41 10.43 -8.12
C ILE A 70 3.79 9.88 -8.48
N VAL A 71 3.92 9.35 -9.69
CA VAL A 71 5.19 8.82 -10.21
C VAL A 71 6.15 9.97 -10.47
N THR A 72 7.33 9.94 -9.85
CA THR A 72 8.36 10.97 -9.92
C THR A 72 9.61 10.56 -10.69
N LYS A 73 9.90 9.25 -10.74
CA LYS A 73 11.01 8.68 -11.53
C LYS A 73 10.64 7.29 -12.03
N ILE A 74 11.26 6.89 -13.12
CA ILE A 74 11.02 5.59 -13.77
C ILE A 74 12.38 4.95 -14.04
N GLY A 75 12.54 3.70 -13.61
CA GLY A 75 13.68 2.86 -13.92
C GLY A 75 13.56 2.20 -15.31
N ASP A 76 14.64 1.66 -15.78
CA ASP A 76 14.70 1.00 -17.08
C ASP A 76 13.69 -0.15 -17.20
N GLY A 77 13.20 -0.41 -18.41
CA GLY A 77 12.29 -1.52 -18.69
C GLY A 77 10.82 -1.29 -18.30
N VAL A 78 10.46 -0.16 -17.70
CA VAL A 78 9.06 0.18 -17.40
C VAL A 78 8.44 0.91 -18.59
N THR A 79 7.37 0.38 -19.17
CA THR A 79 6.75 0.87 -20.41
C THR A 79 5.28 1.30 -20.26
N ASP A 80 4.61 0.84 -19.23
CA ASP A 80 3.17 1.01 -19.02
C ASP A 80 2.81 2.15 -18.04
N ILE A 81 3.82 2.74 -17.41
CA ILE A 81 3.69 3.85 -16.45
C ILE A 81 4.54 5.04 -16.92
N ALA A 82 4.02 6.25 -16.79
CA ALA A 82 4.67 7.49 -17.17
C ALA A 82 4.96 8.40 -15.96
N LEU A 83 5.91 9.32 -16.12
CA LEU A 83 6.13 10.41 -15.15
C LEU A 83 4.87 11.23 -14.99
N GLY A 84 4.52 11.53 -13.73
CA GLY A 84 3.31 12.27 -13.40
C GLY A 84 2.04 11.40 -13.31
N ASP A 85 2.09 10.12 -13.69
CA ASP A 85 0.96 9.22 -13.50
C ASP A 85 0.52 9.19 -12.05
N ARG A 86 -0.78 9.26 -11.85
CA ARG A 86 -1.42 9.05 -10.56
C ARG A 86 -1.64 7.55 -10.36
N VAL A 87 -1.19 7.03 -9.23
CA VAL A 87 -1.18 5.59 -9.01
C VAL A 87 -1.63 5.21 -7.60
N MET A 88 -2.13 3.97 -7.47
CA MET A 88 -2.30 3.28 -6.20
C MET A 88 -1.46 2.01 -6.19
N MET A 89 -1.09 1.52 -5.00
CA MET A 89 -0.19 0.37 -4.87
C MET A 89 -0.39 -0.37 -3.54
N LEU A 90 0.04 -1.63 -3.51
CA LEU A 90 0.27 -2.35 -2.26
C LEU A 90 1.60 -1.91 -1.66
N GLY A 91 1.62 -1.64 -0.35
CA GLY A 91 2.79 -1.11 0.33
C GLY A 91 2.93 0.40 0.16
N GLY A 92 4.16 0.86 0.10
CA GLY A 92 4.53 2.27 0.06
C GLY A 92 4.86 2.81 1.45
N GLY A 93 3.96 2.69 2.39
CA GLY A 93 4.17 3.11 3.78
C GLY A 93 4.03 4.60 4.03
N LEU A 94 4.08 4.94 5.31
CA LEU A 94 4.03 6.32 5.83
C LEU A 94 5.38 7.04 5.62
N ILE A 95 5.75 7.25 4.37
CA ILE A 95 7.02 7.85 3.93
C ILE A 95 6.75 8.81 2.77
N GLU A 96 7.57 9.84 2.61
CA GLU A 96 7.35 10.84 1.55
C GLU A 96 7.57 10.28 0.14
N ARG A 97 8.56 9.39 -0.05
CA ARG A 97 8.88 8.76 -1.35
C ARG A 97 9.32 7.33 -1.18
N VAL A 98 9.00 6.50 -2.16
CA VAL A 98 9.37 5.07 -2.16
C VAL A 98 9.64 4.58 -3.57
N ASN A 99 10.56 3.62 -3.71
CA ASN A 99 10.74 2.86 -4.93
C ASN A 99 9.94 1.56 -4.85
N VAL A 100 9.11 1.30 -5.84
CA VAL A 100 8.26 0.10 -5.92
C VAL A 100 8.35 -0.56 -7.28
N ARG A 101 8.09 -1.86 -7.35
CA ARG A 101 7.99 -2.56 -8.64
C ARG A 101 6.76 -2.06 -9.40
N SER A 102 6.94 -1.75 -10.69
CA SER A 102 5.84 -1.27 -11.56
C SER A 102 4.69 -2.26 -11.66
N THR A 103 4.94 -3.57 -11.55
CA THR A 103 3.93 -4.63 -11.61
C THR A 103 2.96 -4.65 -10.42
N GLY A 104 3.29 -3.98 -9.31
CA GLY A 104 2.43 -3.85 -8.12
C GLY A 104 1.72 -2.50 -8.03
N VAL A 105 1.60 -1.79 -9.14
CA VAL A 105 1.08 -0.42 -9.20
C VAL A 105 -0.04 -0.34 -10.25
N TRP A 106 -1.09 0.41 -9.95
CA TRP A 106 -2.24 0.61 -10.83
C TRP A 106 -2.51 2.10 -11.01
N LYS A 107 -2.69 2.53 -12.26
CA LYS A 107 -3.11 3.91 -12.56
C LYS A 107 -4.50 4.18 -12.02
N ILE A 108 -4.72 5.38 -11.54
CA ILE A 108 -6.03 5.85 -11.09
C ILE A 108 -6.53 7.01 -11.97
N PRO A 109 -7.85 7.16 -12.16
CA PRO A 109 -8.40 8.27 -12.90
C PRO A 109 -8.05 9.63 -12.28
N ASP A 110 -7.97 10.68 -13.11
CA ASP A 110 -7.60 12.03 -12.66
C ASP A 110 -8.54 12.61 -11.59
N ASN A 111 -9.82 12.26 -11.67
CA ASN A 111 -10.85 12.70 -10.73
C ASN A 111 -11.00 11.80 -9.51
N PHE A 112 -10.15 10.75 -9.33
CA PHE A 112 -10.22 9.87 -8.19
C PHE A 112 -9.26 10.34 -7.09
N ALA A 113 -9.80 10.68 -5.93
CA ALA A 113 -9.02 11.21 -4.81
C ALA A 113 -7.99 10.19 -4.28
N PHE A 114 -6.79 10.65 -3.92
CA PHE A 114 -5.73 9.78 -3.42
C PHE A 114 -6.13 9.04 -2.14
N GLU A 115 -6.89 9.68 -1.26
CA GLU A 115 -7.37 9.08 -0.02
C GLU A 115 -8.28 7.87 -0.28
N LYS A 116 -9.13 7.97 -1.32
CA LYS A 116 -9.95 6.85 -1.75
C LYS A 116 -9.11 5.78 -2.43
N ALA A 117 -8.17 6.18 -3.27
CA ALA A 117 -7.30 5.27 -3.99
C ALA A 117 -6.42 4.44 -3.03
N ALA A 118 -5.88 5.07 -1.98
CA ALA A 118 -5.07 4.39 -0.96
C ALA A 118 -5.85 3.35 -0.14
N ALA A 119 -7.18 3.35 -0.17
CA ALA A 119 -8.01 2.36 0.55
C ALA A 119 -8.51 1.20 -0.34
N VAL A 120 -8.13 1.18 -1.62
CA VAL A 120 -8.61 0.18 -2.60
C VAL A 120 -7.81 -1.12 -2.59
N PRO A 121 -6.45 -1.10 -2.65
CA PRO A 121 -5.68 -2.31 -2.93
C PRO A 121 -5.92 -3.45 -1.95
N VAL A 122 -5.90 -3.16 -0.64
CA VAL A 122 -6.10 -4.18 0.40
C VAL A 122 -7.58 -4.53 0.56
N ASN A 123 -8.44 -3.52 0.75
CA ASN A 123 -9.84 -3.78 1.09
C ASN A 123 -10.64 -4.37 -0.08
N TYR A 124 -10.56 -3.74 -1.25
CA TYR A 124 -11.30 -4.23 -2.43
C TYR A 124 -10.64 -5.46 -3.03
N GLY A 125 -9.31 -5.54 -3.02
CA GLY A 125 -8.58 -6.74 -3.44
C GLY A 125 -8.95 -7.96 -2.59
N THR A 126 -8.99 -7.81 -1.27
CA THR A 126 -9.41 -8.86 -0.34
C THR A 126 -10.88 -9.24 -0.55
N THR A 127 -11.76 -8.26 -0.71
CA THR A 127 -13.18 -8.51 -0.98
C THR A 127 -13.38 -9.24 -2.29
N TRP A 128 -12.73 -8.79 -3.36
CA TRP A 128 -12.79 -9.46 -4.67
C TRP A 128 -12.30 -10.91 -4.60
N PHE A 129 -11.16 -11.14 -3.94
CA PHE A 129 -10.61 -12.48 -3.74
C PHE A 129 -11.56 -13.38 -2.96
N ALA A 130 -12.13 -12.87 -1.87
CA ALA A 130 -13.07 -13.64 -1.04
C ALA A 130 -14.33 -14.03 -1.81
N LEU A 131 -14.94 -13.08 -2.53
CA LEU A 131 -16.19 -13.32 -3.24
C LEU A 131 -16.01 -14.15 -4.52
N HIS A 132 -15.01 -13.83 -5.34
CA HIS A 132 -14.84 -14.47 -6.65
C HIS A 132 -13.95 -15.70 -6.61
N GLN A 133 -12.82 -15.65 -5.89
CA GLN A 133 -11.88 -16.76 -5.88
C GLN A 133 -12.22 -17.84 -4.86
N ARG A 134 -12.78 -17.46 -3.72
CA ARG A 134 -13.14 -18.40 -2.65
C ARG A 134 -14.62 -18.71 -2.58
N GLY A 135 -15.47 -17.70 -2.72
CA GLY A 135 -16.93 -17.86 -2.66
C GLY A 135 -17.56 -18.33 -3.96
N ASN A 136 -16.85 -18.24 -5.10
CA ASN A 136 -17.37 -18.54 -6.44
C ASN A 136 -18.73 -17.87 -6.72
N ILE A 137 -18.92 -16.65 -6.21
CA ILE A 137 -20.18 -15.93 -6.37
C ILE A 137 -20.30 -15.46 -7.82
N PRO A 138 -21.38 -15.86 -8.55
CA PRO A 138 -21.59 -15.38 -9.91
C PRO A 138 -21.75 -13.85 -9.94
N VAL A 139 -21.26 -13.22 -11.02
CA VAL A 139 -21.37 -11.77 -11.22
C VAL A 139 -22.82 -11.26 -11.17
N SER A 140 -23.80 -12.10 -11.52
CA SER A 140 -25.23 -11.79 -11.46
C SER A 140 -25.86 -11.98 -10.07
N TYR A 141 -25.09 -12.44 -9.06
CA TYR A 141 -25.62 -12.66 -7.72
C TYR A 141 -25.68 -11.33 -6.96
N THR A 142 -26.90 -10.88 -6.68
CA THR A 142 -27.11 -9.55 -6.05
C THR A 142 -27.41 -9.60 -4.55
N HIS A 143 -27.57 -10.79 -3.96
CA HIS A 143 -27.94 -10.97 -2.54
C HIS A 143 -27.00 -11.95 -1.86
N LEU A 144 -26.38 -11.54 -0.78
CA LEU A 144 -25.65 -12.42 0.13
C LEU A 144 -26.64 -12.99 1.15
N THR A 145 -26.92 -14.28 1.06
CA THR A 145 -27.67 -15.00 2.10
C THR A 145 -26.67 -15.56 3.12
N LEU A 146 -26.76 -15.11 4.36
CA LEU A 146 -26.04 -15.75 5.45
C LEU A 146 -26.66 -17.14 5.69
N PRO A 147 -25.84 -18.19 5.93
CA PRO A 147 -26.38 -19.48 6.35
C PRO A 147 -27.14 -19.27 7.67
N THR A 148 -28.42 -19.58 7.66
CA THR A 148 -29.22 -19.68 8.88
C THR A 148 -28.97 -21.06 9.45
N ASN A 149 -28.28 -21.12 10.57
CA ASN A 149 -28.22 -22.33 11.41
C ASN A 149 -29.46 -22.42 12.24
#